data_9803690f1b1a3a8708edbea86226e4fa
#
_entry.id   9803690f1b1a3a8708edbea86226e4fa
#
_cell.length_a   1.000
_cell.length_b   1.000
_cell.length_c   1.000
_cell.angle_alpha   90.00
_cell.angle_beta   90.00
_cell.angle_gamma   90.00
#
_symmetry.space_group_name_H-M   'P 1'
#
loop_
_entity.id
_entity.type
_entity.pdbx_description
1 polymer ?
#
loop_
_entity_poly.entity_id
_entity_poly.type
_entity_poly.pdbx_seq_one_letter_code
_entity_poly.pdbx_strand_id
1 'polypeptide(L)'
;VIIYPKEIEMDFSTINWLAVIVCVVISMINGSIWYNPKTFFPMWWKVVGGGREQPGMENMGMTWGLTVLASFVQAVAMAFMVKAMNSTTIASGAMTGFMLWFGFIAPTYLVNKLFAGHGLKIWAIEIGNHLVNFVIFGALLSVWH
;
A
#
# COMPACT_ATOMS: atom_id res chain seq x y z
N VAL A 1 34.85 15.30 -19.72
CA VAL A 1 34.49 15.06 -18.30
C VAL A 1 33.43 13.96 -18.29
N ILE A 2 33.78 12.81 -17.72
CA ILE A 2 32.82 11.71 -17.53
C ILE A 2 31.99 12.09 -16.29
N ILE A 3 30.75 12.52 -16.48
CA ILE A 3 29.81 12.72 -15.39
C ILE A 3 29.25 11.35 -15.06
N TYR A 4 29.72 10.73 -14.00
CA TYR A 4 29.07 9.55 -13.45
C TYR A 4 27.69 9.96 -12.90
N PRO A 5 26.63 9.25 -13.26
CA PRO A 5 25.34 9.49 -12.64
C PRO A 5 25.48 9.31 -11.12
N LYS A 6 24.90 10.24 -10.35
CA LYS A 6 24.89 10.13 -8.88
C LYS A 6 24.23 8.78 -8.54
N GLU A 7 24.98 7.90 -7.91
CA GLU A 7 24.43 6.62 -7.47
C GLU A 7 23.23 6.87 -6.57
N ILE A 8 22.14 6.13 -6.81
CA ILE A 8 20.97 6.18 -5.94
C ILE A 8 21.33 5.41 -4.68
N GLU A 9 21.72 6.13 -3.65
CA GLU A 9 22.07 5.57 -2.37
C GLU A 9 20.82 5.49 -1.48
N MET A 10 20.55 4.29 -0.95
CA MET A 10 19.45 4.09 0.00
C MET A 10 19.91 4.52 1.40
N ASP A 11 19.89 5.82 1.64
CA ASP A 11 20.29 6.41 2.91
C ASP A 11 19.08 6.57 3.84
N PHE A 12 18.98 5.70 4.83
CA PHE A 12 17.91 5.71 5.84
C PHE A 12 17.93 6.95 6.74
N SER A 13 19.07 7.65 6.86
CA SER A 13 19.18 8.88 7.65
C SER A 13 18.38 10.03 7.04
N THR A 14 18.07 9.95 5.76
CA THR A 14 17.33 10.97 5.02
C THR A 14 15.82 10.79 5.05
N ILE A 15 15.32 9.74 5.72
CA ILE A 15 13.89 9.44 5.80
C ILE A 15 13.26 10.25 6.94
N ASN A 16 12.14 10.91 6.65
CA ASN A 16 11.29 11.47 7.68
C ASN A 16 10.44 10.35 8.32
N TRP A 17 10.92 9.82 9.43
CA TRP A 17 10.26 8.71 10.13
C TRP A 17 8.87 9.07 10.67
N LEU A 18 8.64 10.34 11.01
CA LEU A 18 7.31 10.78 11.43
C LEU A 18 6.32 10.70 10.27
N ALA A 19 6.72 11.12 9.08
CA ALA A 19 5.88 10.98 7.87
C ALA A 19 5.59 9.51 7.54
N VAL A 20 6.57 8.62 7.69
CA VAL A 20 6.38 7.17 7.55
C VAL A 20 5.33 6.64 8.54
N ILE A 21 5.43 7.01 9.81
CA ILE A 21 4.45 6.60 10.84
C ILE A 21 3.05 7.11 10.50
N VAL A 22 2.93 8.35 10.04
CA VAL A 22 1.64 8.91 9.61
C VAL A 22 1.06 8.14 8.44
N CYS A 23 1.88 7.74 7.46
CA CYS A 23 1.45 6.85 6.38
C CYS A 23 0.87 5.53 6.90
N VAL A 24 1.53 4.91 7.87
CA VAL A 24 1.05 3.65 8.48
C VAL A 24 -0.31 3.87 9.15
N VAL A 25 -0.45 4.93 9.93
CA VAL A 25 -1.73 5.25 10.58
C VAL A 25 -2.84 5.47 9.56
N ILE A 26 -2.57 6.22 8.48
CA ILE A 26 -3.51 6.45 7.40
C ILE A 26 -3.94 5.13 6.74
N SER A 27 -2.99 4.22 6.50
CA SER A 27 -3.31 2.92 5.90
C SER A 27 -4.21 2.06 6.79
N MET A 28 -4.01 2.10 8.11
CA MET A 28 -4.86 1.39 9.06
C MET A 28 -6.29 1.98 9.07
N ILE A 29 -6.40 3.30 9.07
CA ILE A 29 -7.70 3.98 8.99
C ILE A 29 -8.39 3.64 7.66
N ASN A 30 -7.68 3.75 6.54
CA ASN A 30 -8.23 3.41 5.22
C ASN A 30 -8.70 1.94 5.17
N GLY A 31 -7.90 1.00 5.64
CA GLY A 31 -8.27 -0.41 5.70
C GLY A 31 -9.52 -0.65 6.55
N SER A 32 -9.63 0.02 7.69
CA SER A 32 -10.79 -0.08 8.59
C SER A 32 -12.08 0.46 7.95
N ILE A 33 -11.97 1.52 7.15
CA ILE A 33 -13.11 2.07 6.40
C ILE A 33 -13.44 1.16 5.21
N TRP A 34 -12.42 0.73 4.45
CA TRP A 34 -12.59 -0.07 3.25
C TRP A 34 -13.22 -1.43 3.51
N TYR A 35 -12.77 -2.11 4.56
CA TYR A 35 -13.29 -3.42 4.99
C TYR A 35 -14.27 -3.31 6.15
N ASN A 36 -15.05 -2.25 6.19
CA ASN A 36 -16.13 -2.10 7.15
C ASN A 36 -17.35 -2.93 6.72
N PRO A 37 -18.18 -3.45 7.67
CA PRO A 37 -19.44 -4.12 7.35
C PRO A 37 -20.40 -3.32 6.48
N LYS A 38 -20.27 -2.00 6.48
CA LYS A 38 -21.10 -1.08 5.66
C LYS A 38 -20.49 -0.75 4.29
N THR A 39 -19.28 -1.22 4.01
CA THR A 39 -18.57 -0.97 2.75
C THR A 39 -18.30 -2.27 1.99
N PHE A 40 -17.02 -2.63 1.79
CA PHE A 40 -16.66 -3.77 0.94
C PHE A 40 -16.52 -5.10 1.67
N PHE A 41 -16.48 -5.12 3.02
CA PHE A 41 -16.26 -6.34 3.78
C PHE A 41 -17.27 -7.45 3.46
N PRO A 42 -18.59 -7.23 3.43
CA PRO A 42 -19.54 -8.32 3.17
C PRO A 42 -19.35 -8.98 1.80
N MET A 43 -19.06 -8.17 0.79
CA MET A 43 -18.82 -8.62 -0.58
C MET A 43 -17.51 -9.42 -0.71
N TRP A 44 -16.49 -8.92 -0.07
CA TRP A 44 -15.17 -9.53 -0.04
C TRP A 44 -15.18 -10.83 0.77
N TRP A 45 -15.76 -10.81 1.97
CA TRP A 45 -15.79 -11.97 2.86
C TRP A 45 -16.61 -13.13 2.32
N LYS A 46 -17.68 -12.84 1.60
CA LYS A 46 -18.51 -13.88 0.94
C LYS A 46 -17.69 -14.80 0.03
N VAL A 47 -16.65 -14.28 -0.59
CA VAL A 47 -15.77 -15.04 -1.48
C VAL A 47 -14.55 -15.57 -0.74
N VAL A 48 -13.85 -14.69 -0.02
CA VAL A 48 -12.56 -15.00 0.62
C VAL A 48 -12.75 -15.81 1.90
N GLY A 49 -13.88 -15.65 2.58
CA GLY A 49 -14.17 -16.32 3.85
C GLY A 49 -14.34 -17.84 3.78
N GLY A 50 -14.53 -18.39 2.58
CA GLY A 50 -14.64 -19.85 2.38
C GLY A 50 -15.83 -20.47 3.12
N GLY A 51 -16.95 -19.77 3.22
CA GLY A 51 -18.17 -20.25 3.91
C GLY A 51 -18.24 -19.95 5.40
N ARG A 52 -17.18 -19.36 5.99
CA ARG A 52 -17.17 -18.93 7.40
C ARG A 52 -18.02 -17.67 7.55
N GLU A 53 -18.82 -17.59 8.62
CA GLU A 53 -19.64 -16.40 8.90
C GLU A 53 -18.80 -15.19 9.27
N GLN A 54 -17.70 -15.41 10.03
CA GLN A 54 -16.80 -14.35 10.49
C GLN A 54 -15.34 -14.79 10.44
N PRO A 55 -14.37 -13.86 10.34
CA PRO A 55 -12.97 -14.17 10.51
C PRO A 55 -12.71 -14.81 11.87
N GLY A 56 -11.85 -15.83 11.90
CA GLY A 56 -11.40 -16.41 13.16
C GLY A 56 -10.65 -15.39 14.01
N MET A 57 -10.89 -15.44 15.34
CA MET A 57 -10.20 -14.56 16.30
C MET A 57 -8.79 -15.07 16.65
N GLU A 58 -8.47 -16.30 16.25
CA GLU A 58 -7.16 -16.90 16.48
C GLU A 58 -6.08 -16.12 15.71
N ASN A 59 -4.96 -15.85 16.38
CA ASN A 59 -3.83 -15.11 15.82
C ASN A 59 -4.17 -13.68 15.31
N MET A 60 -5.24 -13.06 15.79
CA MET A 60 -5.62 -11.71 15.37
C MET A 60 -4.54 -10.68 15.67
N GLY A 61 -3.86 -10.79 16.82
CA GLY A 61 -2.73 -9.92 17.18
C GLY A 61 -1.57 -10.04 16.19
N MET A 62 -1.24 -11.25 15.76
CA MET A 62 -0.22 -11.48 14.73
C MET A 62 -0.65 -10.88 13.38
N THR A 63 -1.90 -11.08 13.00
CA THR A 63 -2.45 -10.53 11.74
C THR A 63 -2.34 -9.01 11.71
N TRP A 64 -2.77 -8.33 12.77
CA TRP A 64 -2.65 -6.88 12.85
C TRP A 64 -1.20 -6.42 12.92
N GLY A 65 -0.35 -7.09 13.69
CA GLY A 65 1.08 -6.78 13.77
C GLY A 65 1.78 -6.88 12.42
N LEU A 66 1.54 -7.95 11.66
CA LEU A 66 2.10 -8.12 10.32
C LEU A 66 1.51 -7.13 9.31
N THR A 67 0.25 -6.75 9.45
CA THR A 67 -0.37 -5.70 8.60
C THR A 67 0.29 -4.34 8.84
N VAL A 68 0.52 -3.96 10.08
CA VAL A 68 1.25 -2.74 10.45
C VAL A 68 2.68 -2.79 9.90
N LEU A 69 3.38 -3.90 10.07
CA LEU A 69 4.73 -4.09 9.54
C LEU A 69 4.77 -3.98 8.01
N ALA A 70 3.82 -4.61 7.31
CA ALA A 70 3.72 -4.51 5.86
C ALA A 70 3.50 -3.07 5.40
N SER A 71 2.61 -2.33 6.05
CA SER A 71 2.38 -0.91 5.75
C SER A 71 3.62 -0.06 6.02
N PHE A 72 4.35 -0.35 7.08
CA PHE A 72 5.61 0.32 7.40
C PHE A 72 6.66 0.10 6.31
N VAL A 73 6.85 -1.15 5.87
CA VAL A 73 7.78 -1.49 4.78
C VAL A 73 7.39 -0.77 3.49
N GLN A 74 6.10 -0.74 3.15
CA GLN A 74 5.59 -0.03 1.98
C GLN A 74 5.85 1.49 2.06
N ALA A 75 5.64 2.09 3.22
CA ALA A 75 5.89 3.52 3.42
C ALA A 75 7.38 3.87 3.32
N VAL A 76 8.27 3.05 3.89
CA VAL A 76 9.73 3.22 3.77
C VAL A 76 10.16 3.08 2.31
N ALA A 77 9.69 2.05 1.60
CA ALA A 77 9.98 1.86 0.19
C ALA A 77 9.48 3.06 -0.65
N MET A 78 8.29 3.58 -0.37
CA MET A 78 7.76 4.76 -1.04
C MET A 78 8.61 6.00 -0.77
N ALA A 79 9.13 6.18 0.45
CA ALA A 79 10.01 7.28 0.78
C ALA A 79 11.30 7.29 -0.08
N PHE A 80 11.87 6.13 -0.35
CA PHE A 80 12.99 6.00 -1.29
C PHE A 80 12.58 6.26 -2.73
N MET A 81 11.42 5.76 -3.14
CA MET A 81 10.95 5.90 -4.52
C MET A 81 10.61 7.34 -4.89
N VAL A 82 9.99 8.12 -4.01
CA VAL A 82 9.71 9.54 -4.27
C VAL A 82 11.00 10.35 -4.42
N LYS A 83 12.06 9.98 -3.68
CA LYS A 83 13.39 10.57 -3.83
C LYS A 83 14.03 10.17 -5.16
N ALA A 84 14.04 8.89 -5.47
CA ALA A 84 14.63 8.36 -6.70
C ALA A 84 13.97 8.98 -7.95
N MET A 85 12.67 9.24 -7.88
CA MET A 85 11.89 9.85 -8.97
C MET A 85 11.91 11.39 -8.95
N ASN A 86 12.64 12.00 -8.01
CA ASN A 86 12.66 13.46 -7.79
C ASN A 86 11.24 14.05 -7.61
N SER A 87 10.37 13.32 -6.96
CA SER A 87 8.99 13.76 -6.69
C SER A 87 9.00 14.72 -5.51
N THR A 88 8.71 15.99 -5.77
CA THR A 88 8.77 17.10 -4.77
C THR A 88 7.44 17.81 -4.59
N THR A 89 6.42 17.40 -5.32
CA THR A 89 5.07 17.95 -5.23
C THR A 89 4.05 16.87 -4.91
N ILE A 90 2.88 17.28 -4.41
CA ILE A 90 1.76 16.35 -4.17
C ILE A 90 1.41 15.57 -5.46
N ALA A 91 1.32 16.27 -6.59
CA ALA A 91 0.97 15.65 -7.87
C ALA A 91 2.05 14.66 -8.35
N SER A 92 3.33 15.01 -8.28
CA SER A 92 4.42 14.10 -8.69
C SER A 92 4.55 12.91 -7.75
N GLY A 93 4.35 13.11 -6.46
CA GLY A 93 4.33 12.02 -5.48
C GLY A 93 3.16 11.09 -5.66
N ALA A 94 1.96 11.62 -5.86
CA ALA A 94 0.76 10.82 -6.17
C ALA A 94 0.94 9.99 -7.44
N MET A 95 1.54 10.57 -8.47
CA MET A 95 1.86 9.86 -9.72
C MET A 95 2.89 8.74 -9.49
N THR A 96 3.92 8.97 -8.70
CA THR A 96 4.88 7.94 -8.31
C THR A 96 4.18 6.78 -7.61
N GLY A 97 3.33 7.07 -6.63
CA GLY A 97 2.52 6.06 -5.95
C GLY A 97 1.60 5.30 -6.90
N PHE A 98 0.91 6.01 -7.79
CA PHE A 98 0.05 5.39 -8.80
C PHE A 98 0.83 4.44 -9.73
N MET A 99 1.99 4.87 -10.23
CA MET A 99 2.80 4.05 -11.14
C MET A 99 3.33 2.77 -10.46
N LEU A 100 3.73 2.86 -9.20
CA LEU A 100 4.16 1.68 -8.44
C LEU A 100 2.99 0.73 -8.17
N TRP A 101 1.84 1.25 -7.81
CA TRP A 101 0.63 0.46 -7.67
C TRP A 101 0.23 -0.22 -9.00
N PHE A 102 0.20 0.53 -10.09
CA PHE A 102 -0.21 0.03 -11.40
C PHE A 102 0.74 -1.03 -11.94
N GLY A 103 2.05 -0.85 -11.76
CA GLY A 103 3.07 -1.75 -12.27
C GLY A 103 3.31 -3.00 -11.42
N PHE A 104 3.15 -2.90 -10.11
CA PHE A 104 3.56 -3.97 -9.19
C PHE A 104 2.43 -4.57 -8.36
N ILE A 105 1.45 -3.78 -7.93
CA ILE A 105 0.37 -4.27 -7.06
C ILE A 105 -0.77 -4.84 -7.90
N ALA A 106 -1.33 -4.04 -8.80
CA ALA A 106 -2.49 -4.45 -9.59
C ALA A 106 -2.27 -5.74 -10.39
N PRO A 107 -1.18 -5.91 -11.16
CA PRO A 107 -0.97 -7.15 -11.92
C PRO A 107 -0.63 -8.34 -11.02
N THR A 108 0.11 -8.15 -9.93
CA THR A 108 0.45 -9.23 -9.00
C THR A 108 -0.82 -9.80 -8.33
N TYR A 109 -1.70 -8.94 -7.85
CA TYR A 109 -2.98 -9.36 -7.29
C TYR A 109 -3.91 -9.98 -8.34
N LEU A 110 -3.88 -9.49 -9.59
CA LEU A 110 -4.69 -10.07 -10.68
C LEU A 110 -4.38 -11.54 -10.87
N VAL A 111 -3.10 -11.88 -11.06
CA VAL A 111 -2.67 -13.27 -11.21
C VAL A 111 -3.09 -14.13 -10.02
N ASN A 112 -2.82 -13.63 -8.81
CA ASN A 112 -3.17 -14.34 -7.59
C ASN A 112 -4.68 -14.61 -7.47
N LYS A 113 -5.52 -13.60 -7.74
CA LYS A 113 -6.99 -13.74 -7.61
C LYS A 113 -7.61 -14.62 -8.69
N LEU A 114 -7.06 -14.60 -9.89
CA LEU A 114 -7.51 -15.48 -10.97
C LEU A 114 -7.21 -16.94 -10.64
N PHE A 115 -5.99 -17.27 -10.24
CA PHE A 115 -5.61 -18.65 -9.87
C PHE A 115 -6.29 -19.13 -8.58
N ALA A 116 -6.58 -18.25 -7.64
CA ALA A 116 -7.36 -18.57 -6.44
C ALA A 116 -8.87 -18.74 -6.71
N GLY A 117 -9.34 -18.42 -7.91
CA GLY A 117 -10.77 -18.50 -8.26
C GLY A 117 -11.64 -17.41 -7.64
N HIS A 118 -11.05 -16.33 -7.09
CA HIS A 118 -11.80 -15.26 -6.45
C HIS A 118 -12.44 -14.27 -7.42
N GLY A 119 -11.91 -14.14 -8.64
CA GLY A 119 -12.45 -13.33 -9.71
C GLY A 119 -12.09 -11.84 -9.66
N LEU A 120 -12.49 -11.12 -10.72
CA LEU A 120 -12.11 -9.72 -10.95
C LEU A 120 -12.72 -8.75 -9.93
N LYS A 121 -13.88 -9.05 -9.37
CA LYS A 121 -14.53 -8.19 -8.38
C LYS A 121 -13.72 -8.11 -7.08
N ILE A 122 -13.22 -9.26 -6.61
CA ILE A 122 -12.38 -9.31 -5.41
C ILE A 122 -11.02 -8.66 -5.69
N TRP A 123 -10.45 -8.92 -6.84
CA TRP A 123 -9.25 -8.22 -7.29
C TRP A 123 -9.43 -6.70 -7.22
N ALA A 124 -10.50 -6.15 -7.80
CA ALA A 124 -10.75 -4.71 -7.80
C ALA A 124 -10.93 -4.13 -6.39
N ILE A 125 -11.61 -4.84 -5.48
CA ILE A 125 -11.77 -4.41 -4.09
C ILE A 125 -10.40 -4.33 -3.41
N GLU A 126 -9.57 -5.34 -3.53
CA GLU A 126 -8.27 -5.39 -2.85
C GLU A 126 -7.28 -4.36 -3.40
N ILE A 127 -7.15 -4.28 -4.74
CA ILE A 127 -6.23 -3.31 -5.33
C ILE A 127 -6.69 -1.86 -5.15
N GLY A 128 -8.01 -1.62 -5.03
CA GLY A 128 -8.56 -0.30 -4.75
C GLY A 128 -8.10 0.23 -3.39
N ASN A 129 -8.08 -0.61 -2.35
CA ASN A 129 -7.52 -0.24 -1.05
C ASN A 129 -6.04 0.14 -1.16
N HIS A 130 -5.26 -0.68 -1.86
CA HIS A 130 -3.84 -0.40 -2.09
C HIS A 130 -3.61 0.85 -2.93
N LEU A 131 -4.47 1.12 -3.92
CA LEU A 131 -4.38 2.34 -4.74
C LEU A 131 -4.44 3.60 -3.87
N VAL A 132 -5.42 3.67 -2.98
CA VAL A 132 -5.58 4.80 -2.06
C VAL A 132 -4.33 4.97 -1.19
N ASN A 133 -3.83 3.89 -0.61
CA ASN A 133 -2.62 3.94 0.23
C ASN A 133 -1.40 4.41 -0.57
N PHE A 134 -1.14 3.86 -1.74
CA PHE A 134 0.04 4.17 -2.54
C PHE A 134 0.02 5.63 -3.04
N VAL A 135 -1.13 6.12 -3.46
CA VAL A 135 -1.29 7.52 -3.90
C VAL A 135 -1.08 8.49 -2.74
N ILE A 136 -1.66 8.20 -1.57
CA ILE A 136 -1.50 9.05 -0.38
C ILE A 136 -0.05 9.00 0.12
N PHE A 137 0.57 7.83 0.19
CA PHE A 137 1.96 7.69 0.62
C PHE A 137 2.90 8.49 -0.29
N GLY A 138 2.73 8.33 -1.60
CA GLY A 138 3.52 9.06 -2.59
C GLY A 138 3.35 10.57 -2.44
N ALA A 139 2.11 11.05 -2.35
CA ALA A 139 1.81 12.47 -2.20
C ALA A 139 2.39 13.07 -0.91
N LEU A 140 2.18 12.38 0.22
CA LEU A 140 2.61 12.86 1.53
C LEU A 140 4.13 12.84 1.68
N LEU A 141 4.78 11.75 1.30
CA LEU A 141 6.23 11.59 1.43
C LEU A 141 7.03 12.45 0.44
N SER A 142 6.41 12.91 -0.64
CA SER A 142 7.06 13.83 -1.58
C SER A 142 7.17 15.27 -1.06
N VAL A 143 6.26 15.70 -0.19
CA VAL A 143 6.22 17.07 0.34
C VAL A 143 6.65 17.16 1.81
N TRP A 144 6.65 16.06 2.52
CA TRP A 144 7.06 16.00 3.92
C TRP A 144 8.29 15.11 4.08
N HIS A 145 9.43 15.68 3.76
CA HIS A 145 10.75 15.03 3.79
C HIS A 145 11.75 15.78 4.68
#